data_9763aba0626887a905b070dab7e1de1c
#
_entry.id   9763aba0626887a905b070dab7e1de1c
#
_cell.length_a   1.000
_cell.length_b   1.000
_cell.length_c   1.000
_cell.angle_alpha   90.00
_cell.angle_beta   90.00
_cell.angle_gamma   90.00
#
_symmetry.space_group_name_H-M   'P 1'
#
loop_
_entity.id
_entity.type
_entity.pdbx_description
1 polymer ?
#
loop_
_entity_poly.entity_id
_entity_poly.type
_entity_poly.pdbx_seq_one_letter_code
_entity_poly.pdbx_strand_id
1 'polypeptide(L)'
;MPENDNINQELLRRKKKKKIPPADQTEQWLLTYGDMVTLMMTFFILLFSMSTIDPVKIRAFADSLSETIGHSKIERDEIDLAAIMKKVVDIVVEQNMQDNVSVRSDARGVTIDFKGDVAFKTGSADLSAAAKSLLDKLAPEINSALHATPPFPIAIEGHTDNVPLRKGGAFPSNWELSTARASATVRYLLEQGGVDAPPGKLSAIGYGDTWPKDTNSTPEGRASNRRIEILFLTIG
;
A
#
# COMPACT_ATOMS: atom_id res chain seq x y z
N MET A 1 -77.77 34.10 -49.54
CA MET A 1 -76.34 33.66 -49.42
C MET A 1 -75.76 34.18 -48.17
N PRO A 2 -75.97 33.54 -46.99
CA PRO A 2 -75.25 33.87 -45.77
C PRO A 2 -74.61 32.63 -45.07
N GLU A 3 -74.24 31.57 -45.83
CA GLU A 3 -73.76 30.31 -45.20
C GLU A 3 -72.25 30.20 -45.19
N ASN A 4 -71.52 31.00 -45.96
CA ASN A 4 -70.06 30.96 -46.07
C ASN A 4 -69.34 31.78 -44.99
N ASP A 5 -69.98 32.75 -44.38
CA ASP A 5 -69.32 33.57 -43.32
C ASP A 5 -69.21 32.86 -41.95
N ASN A 6 -70.12 31.91 -41.68
CA ASN A 6 -70.07 31.16 -40.45
C ASN A 6 -68.94 30.12 -40.40
N ILE A 7 -68.62 29.50 -41.55
CA ILE A 7 -67.56 28.51 -41.67
C ILE A 7 -66.18 29.17 -41.50
N ASN A 8 -66.01 30.36 -42.05
CA ASN A 8 -64.76 31.11 -41.91
C ASN A 8 -64.53 31.64 -40.50
N GLN A 9 -65.57 32.03 -39.77
CA GLN A 9 -65.46 32.44 -38.40
C GLN A 9 -65.16 31.26 -37.46
N GLU A 10 -65.67 30.08 -37.75
CA GLU A 10 -65.35 28.85 -36.94
C GLU A 10 -63.95 28.31 -37.19
N LEU A 11 -63.42 28.40 -38.42
CA LEU A 11 -62.03 28.10 -38.74
C LEU A 11 -61.06 29.10 -38.15
N LEU A 12 -61.42 30.36 -38.03
CA LEU A 12 -60.63 31.38 -37.37
C LEU A 12 -60.65 31.21 -35.84
N ARG A 13 -61.73 30.71 -35.24
CA ARG A 13 -61.81 30.35 -33.83
C ARG A 13 -60.97 29.13 -33.49
N ARG A 14 -60.86 28.10 -34.36
CA ARG A 14 -60.02 26.91 -34.19
C ARG A 14 -58.55 27.23 -34.31
N LYS A 15 -58.12 28.29 -34.98
CA LYS A 15 -56.76 28.82 -35.04
C LYS A 15 -56.39 29.72 -33.86
N LYS A 16 -57.26 29.89 -32.84
CA LYS A 16 -56.85 30.43 -31.59
C LYS A 16 -55.92 29.43 -30.98
N LYS A 17 -54.60 29.66 -31.20
CA LYS A 17 -53.44 29.03 -30.66
C LYS A 17 -53.76 28.41 -29.30
N LYS A 18 -53.59 27.09 -29.19
CA LYS A 18 -53.26 26.47 -27.90
C LYS A 18 -52.13 27.31 -27.34
N LYS A 19 -52.41 28.21 -26.42
CA LYS A 19 -51.38 28.85 -25.61
C LYS A 19 -50.74 27.71 -24.89
N ILE A 20 -49.53 27.32 -25.30
CA ILE A 20 -48.62 26.51 -24.51
C ILE A 20 -48.53 27.27 -23.19
N PRO A 21 -48.90 26.66 -22.05
CA PRO A 21 -48.71 27.31 -20.78
C PRO A 21 -47.24 27.74 -20.70
N PRO A 22 -46.90 28.93 -20.17
CA PRO A 22 -45.54 29.32 -20.02
C PRO A 22 -44.89 28.19 -19.22
N ALA A 23 -43.81 27.65 -19.75
CA ALA A 23 -42.99 26.66 -19.03
C ALA A 23 -42.73 27.24 -17.62
N ASP A 24 -43.14 26.50 -16.64
CA ASP A 24 -43.10 26.93 -15.23
C ASP A 24 -41.66 27.33 -14.92
N GLN A 25 -41.40 28.62 -14.81
CA GLN A 25 -40.04 29.14 -14.56
C GLN A 25 -39.52 28.66 -13.20
N THR A 26 -40.39 28.07 -12.38
CA THR A 26 -40.06 27.46 -11.08
C THR A 26 -39.24 26.18 -11.20
N GLU A 27 -39.21 25.52 -12.36
CA GLU A 27 -38.44 24.27 -12.55
C GLU A 27 -37.06 24.49 -13.18
N GLN A 28 -36.79 25.66 -13.78
CA GLN A 28 -35.50 25.90 -14.45
C GLN A 28 -34.32 25.91 -13.51
N TRP A 29 -34.50 26.36 -12.27
CA TRP A 29 -33.43 26.29 -11.24
C TRP A 29 -33.13 24.86 -10.82
N LEU A 30 -34.08 23.93 -10.91
CA LEU A 30 -33.91 22.53 -10.56
C LEU A 30 -32.92 21.84 -11.52
N LEU A 31 -32.92 22.21 -12.81
CA LEU A 31 -31.97 21.72 -13.78
C LEU A 31 -30.51 22.18 -13.45
N THR A 32 -30.35 23.47 -13.13
CA THR A 32 -29.04 24.01 -12.77
C THR A 32 -28.56 23.46 -11.40
N TYR A 33 -29.47 23.26 -10.45
CA TYR A 33 -29.20 22.64 -9.18
C TYR A 33 -28.78 21.16 -9.36
N GLY A 34 -29.52 20.41 -10.19
CA GLY A 34 -29.20 19.03 -10.53
C GLY A 34 -27.81 18.88 -11.18
N ASP A 35 -27.47 19.77 -12.11
CA ASP A 35 -26.16 19.80 -12.76
C ASP A 35 -25.04 20.09 -11.74
N MET A 36 -25.22 21.07 -10.87
CA MET A 36 -24.25 21.39 -9.82
C MET A 36 -24.05 20.22 -8.84
N VAL A 37 -25.12 19.53 -8.44
CA VAL A 37 -25.05 18.37 -7.55
C VAL A 37 -24.35 17.19 -8.23
N THR A 38 -24.63 16.93 -9.51
CA THR A 38 -23.97 15.84 -10.24
C THR A 38 -22.49 16.13 -10.45
N LEU A 39 -22.11 17.38 -10.74
CA LEU A 39 -20.71 17.79 -10.83
C LEU A 39 -19.99 17.66 -9.48
N MET A 40 -20.60 18.06 -8.38
CA MET A 40 -20.04 17.84 -7.05
C MET A 40 -19.90 16.34 -6.73
N MET A 41 -20.91 15.54 -7.07
CA MET A 41 -20.88 14.10 -6.85
C MET A 41 -19.74 13.42 -7.64
N THR A 42 -19.60 13.76 -8.93
CA THR A 42 -18.51 13.24 -9.76
C THR A 42 -17.14 13.69 -9.25
N PHE A 43 -17.02 14.91 -8.78
CA PHE A 43 -15.78 15.41 -8.15
C PHE A 43 -15.42 14.61 -6.89
N PHE A 44 -16.37 14.36 -5.98
CA PHE A 44 -16.15 13.55 -4.81
C PHE A 44 -15.83 12.08 -5.15
N ILE A 45 -16.47 11.51 -6.16
CA ILE A 45 -16.15 10.15 -6.64
C ILE A 45 -14.72 10.09 -7.18
N LEU A 46 -14.28 11.10 -7.94
CA LEU A 46 -12.91 11.18 -8.44
C LEU A 46 -11.91 11.34 -7.30
N LEU A 47 -12.17 12.22 -6.32
CA LEU A 47 -11.31 12.36 -5.14
C LEU A 47 -11.23 11.04 -4.36
N PHE A 48 -12.35 10.35 -4.17
CA PHE A 48 -12.39 9.07 -3.48
C PHE A 48 -11.64 7.98 -4.25
N SER A 49 -11.79 7.94 -5.58
CA SER A 49 -11.08 6.99 -6.44
C SER A 49 -9.56 7.20 -6.45
N MET A 50 -9.09 8.43 -6.27
CA MET A 50 -7.65 8.75 -6.15
C MET A 50 -7.12 8.65 -4.72
N SER A 51 -8.00 8.46 -3.74
CA SER A 51 -7.62 8.32 -2.33
C SER A 51 -7.12 6.89 -2.09
N THR A 52 -5.83 6.73 -1.94
CA THR A 52 -5.25 5.50 -1.38
C THR A 52 -5.59 5.47 0.10
N ILE A 53 -6.50 4.59 0.46
CA ILE A 53 -6.89 4.38 1.86
C ILE A 53 -5.71 3.68 2.55
N ASP A 54 -5.00 4.44 3.40
CA ASP A 54 -3.95 3.90 4.26
C ASP A 54 -4.61 3.20 5.46
N PRO A 55 -4.55 1.86 5.57
CA PRO A 55 -5.20 1.13 6.65
C PRO A 55 -4.70 1.53 8.04
N VAL A 56 -3.45 2.02 8.14
CA VAL A 56 -2.87 2.51 9.40
C VAL A 56 -3.55 3.80 9.85
N LYS A 57 -3.83 4.73 8.91
CA LYS A 57 -4.52 6.00 9.23
C LYS A 57 -5.98 5.78 9.60
N ILE A 58 -6.67 4.82 8.95
CA ILE A 58 -8.05 4.48 9.31
C ILE A 58 -8.11 3.89 10.71
N ARG A 59 -7.19 3.00 11.07
CA ARG A 59 -7.12 2.44 12.43
C ARG A 59 -6.82 3.52 13.46
N ALA A 60 -5.83 4.38 13.24
CA ALA A 60 -5.55 5.49 14.14
C ALA A 60 -6.75 6.43 14.34
N PHE A 61 -7.56 6.65 13.30
CA PHE A 61 -8.80 7.41 13.39
C PHE A 61 -9.88 6.64 14.16
N ALA A 62 -10.05 5.33 13.93
CA ALA A 62 -11.00 4.48 14.65
C ALA A 62 -10.64 4.40 16.15
N ASP A 63 -9.35 4.31 16.48
CA ASP A 63 -8.87 4.28 17.86
C ASP A 63 -9.14 5.61 18.58
N SER A 64 -8.87 6.75 17.94
CA SER A 64 -9.18 8.06 18.52
C SER A 64 -10.68 8.29 18.67
N LEU A 65 -11.50 7.74 17.77
CA LEU A 65 -12.97 7.81 17.86
C LEU A 65 -13.49 6.93 19.01
N SER A 66 -12.93 5.72 19.19
CA SER A 66 -13.32 4.81 20.26
C SER A 66 -12.97 5.38 21.66
N GLU A 67 -11.86 6.09 21.76
CA GLU A 67 -11.44 6.79 22.97
C GLU A 67 -12.41 7.95 23.32
N THR A 68 -12.94 8.62 22.30
CA THR A 68 -13.89 9.76 22.47
C THR A 68 -15.31 9.30 22.81
N ILE A 69 -15.74 8.12 22.34
CA ILE A 69 -17.11 7.59 22.52
C ILE A 69 -17.25 6.77 23.82
N GLY A 70 -16.17 6.60 24.59
CA GLY A 70 -16.24 5.97 25.93
C GLY A 70 -16.50 4.45 25.88
N HIS A 71 -16.27 3.78 24.74
CA HIS A 71 -16.21 2.32 24.72
C HIS A 71 -14.87 1.91 25.31
N SER A 72 -14.92 1.21 26.45
CA SER A 72 -13.74 0.61 27.06
C SER A 72 -12.95 -0.15 26.00
N LYS A 73 -11.68 0.24 25.89
CA LYS A 73 -10.67 -0.51 25.15
C LYS A 73 -10.89 -2.00 25.48
N ILE A 74 -11.45 -2.74 24.53
CA ILE A 74 -11.37 -4.20 24.60
C ILE A 74 -9.87 -4.43 24.46
N GLU A 75 -9.18 -4.71 25.57
CA GLU A 75 -7.83 -5.26 25.56
C GLU A 75 -7.90 -6.62 24.86
N ARG A 76 -7.99 -6.55 23.53
CA ARG A 76 -7.47 -7.63 22.71
C ARG A 76 -5.98 -7.38 22.66
N ASP A 77 -5.20 -8.40 22.94
CA ASP A 77 -3.78 -8.48 22.59
C ASP A 77 -3.63 -8.46 21.03
N GLU A 78 -4.30 -7.55 20.37
CA GLU A 78 -4.14 -7.28 18.95
C GLU A 78 -2.83 -6.52 18.81
N ILE A 79 -1.79 -7.24 18.42
CA ILE A 79 -0.55 -6.62 18.00
C ILE A 79 -0.89 -5.73 16.81
N ASP A 80 -0.83 -4.41 17.03
CA ASP A 80 -1.08 -3.42 15.99
C ASP A 80 0.19 -3.26 15.14
N LEU A 81 0.04 -3.32 13.82
CA LEU A 81 1.14 -3.03 12.88
C LEU A 81 1.81 -1.68 13.14
N ALA A 82 1.06 -0.70 13.64
CA ALA A 82 1.61 0.59 14.04
C ALA A 82 2.55 0.46 15.25
N ALA A 83 2.21 -0.40 16.22
CA ALA A 83 3.08 -0.70 17.36
C ALA A 83 4.35 -1.44 16.93
N ILE A 84 4.22 -2.42 16.00
CA ILE A 84 5.38 -3.11 15.40
C ILE A 84 6.26 -2.10 14.67
N MET A 85 5.67 -1.26 13.81
CA MET A 85 6.40 -0.23 13.06
C MET A 85 7.19 0.69 13.99
N LYS A 86 6.57 1.17 15.07
CA LYS A 86 7.23 2.03 16.05
C LYS A 86 8.44 1.33 16.67
N LYS A 87 8.28 0.12 17.16
CA LYS A 87 9.37 -0.67 17.76
C LYS A 87 10.50 -0.93 16.77
N VAL A 88 10.17 -1.26 15.52
CA VAL A 88 11.17 -1.45 14.47
C VAL A 88 11.95 -0.16 14.20
N VAL A 89 11.26 0.99 14.13
CA VAL A 89 11.94 2.29 13.99
C VAL A 89 12.85 2.56 15.17
N ASP A 90 12.41 2.32 16.39
CA ASP A 90 13.22 2.49 17.60
C ASP A 90 14.48 1.60 17.55
N ILE A 91 14.35 0.35 17.12
CA ILE A 91 15.49 -0.58 16.93
C ILE A 91 16.47 -0.04 15.88
N VAL A 92 15.98 0.45 14.73
CA VAL A 92 16.82 1.01 13.65
C VAL A 92 17.60 2.23 14.15
N VAL A 93 16.96 3.08 14.96
CA VAL A 93 17.59 4.27 15.59
C VAL A 93 18.64 3.83 16.62
N GLU A 94 18.33 2.88 17.50
CA GLU A 94 19.25 2.35 18.50
C GLU A 94 20.53 1.75 17.88
N GLN A 95 20.38 1.07 16.73
CA GLN A 95 21.48 0.49 15.99
C GLN A 95 22.26 1.50 15.11
N ASN A 96 21.87 2.77 15.09
CA ASN A 96 22.42 3.83 14.21
C ASN A 96 22.41 3.43 12.71
N MET A 97 21.33 2.78 12.26
CA MET A 97 21.22 2.25 10.89
C MET A 97 20.26 3.03 10.00
N GLN A 98 19.82 4.24 10.37
CA GLN A 98 18.84 5.05 9.64
C GLN A 98 19.25 5.35 8.20
N ASP A 99 20.55 5.46 7.93
CA ASP A 99 21.06 5.68 6.56
C ASP A 99 21.00 4.42 5.68
N ASN A 100 20.87 3.24 6.30
CA ASN A 100 20.96 1.94 5.63
C ASN A 100 19.65 1.13 5.66
N VAL A 101 18.75 1.50 6.57
CA VAL A 101 17.46 0.83 6.79
C VAL A 101 16.35 1.86 6.76
N SER A 102 15.36 1.67 5.92
CA SER A 102 14.15 2.47 5.93
C SER A 102 12.94 1.62 6.30
N VAL A 103 12.04 2.20 7.08
CA VAL A 103 10.78 1.56 7.48
C VAL A 103 9.65 2.34 6.86
N ARG A 104 8.76 1.64 6.16
CA ARG A 104 7.57 2.23 5.53
C ARG A 104 6.34 1.38 5.79
N SER A 105 5.18 2.01 5.73
CA SER A 105 3.89 1.33 5.74
C SER A 105 3.16 1.62 4.43
N ASP A 106 2.62 0.60 3.82
CA ASP A 106 1.84 0.68 2.58
C ASP A 106 0.66 -0.30 2.62
N ALA A 107 -0.05 -0.48 1.49
CA ALA A 107 -1.21 -1.38 1.40
C ALA A 107 -0.85 -2.86 1.66
N ARG A 108 0.41 -3.27 1.52
CA ARG A 108 0.88 -4.63 1.82
C ARG A 108 1.13 -4.85 3.31
N GLY A 109 1.39 -3.77 4.06
CA GLY A 109 1.71 -3.81 5.48
C GLY A 109 2.90 -2.95 5.86
N VAL A 110 3.71 -3.40 6.82
CA VAL A 110 4.95 -2.72 7.22
C VAL A 110 6.15 -3.39 6.54
N THR A 111 6.93 -2.59 5.83
CA THR A 111 8.13 -3.01 5.12
C THR A 111 9.37 -2.39 5.76
N ILE A 112 10.33 -3.24 6.10
CA ILE A 112 11.69 -2.87 6.49
C ILE A 112 12.57 -3.11 5.27
N ASP A 113 13.12 -2.03 4.73
CA ASP A 113 13.97 -2.04 3.53
C ASP A 113 15.42 -1.85 3.95
N PHE A 114 16.25 -2.85 3.71
CA PHE A 114 17.65 -2.87 4.10
C PHE A 114 18.55 -2.87 2.87
N LYS A 115 19.46 -1.88 2.77
CA LYS A 115 20.39 -1.76 1.64
C LYS A 115 21.24 -3.00 1.49
N GLY A 116 21.24 -3.60 0.31
CA GLY A 116 21.92 -4.86 0.02
C GLY A 116 23.44 -4.81 0.20
N ASP A 117 24.07 -3.67 -0.08
CA ASP A 117 25.50 -3.48 0.05
C ASP A 117 25.98 -3.49 1.52
N VAL A 118 25.08 -3.18 2.46
CA VAL A 118 25.33 -3.28 3.91
C VAL A 118 24.90 -4.63 4.45
N ALA A 119 23.81 -5.19 3.89
CA ALA A 119 23.28 -6.48 4.34
C ALA A 119 24.15 -7.69 3.95
N PHE A 120 24.77 -7.65 2.77
CA PHE A 120 25.51 -8.77 2.21
C PHE A 120 26.89 -8.35 1.68
N LYS A 121 27.81 -9.30 1.61
CA LYS A 121 29.05 -9.12 0.86
C LYS A 121 28.76 -9.03 -0.63
N THR A 122 29.55 -8.26 -1.38
CA THR A 122 29.38 -8.07 -2.81
C THR A 122 29.34 -9.40 -3.56
N GLY A 123 28.29 -9.61 -4.37
CA GLY A 123 28.13 -10.83 -5.18
C GLY A 123 27.88 -12.12 -4.35
N SER A 124 27.59 -11.99 -3.05
CA SER A 124 27.36 -13.11 -2.13
C SER A 124 25.96 -13.01 -1.50
N ALA A 125 25.50 -14.13 -0.95
CA ALA A 125 24.36 -14.22 -0.06
C ALA A 125 24.77 -14.37 1.42
N ASP A 126 26.06 -14.16 1.74
CA ASP A 126 26.53 -14.17 3.13
C ASP A 126 26.13 -12.89 3.85
N LEU A 127 25.37 -13.03 4.93
CA LEU A 127 24.96 -11.90 5.77
C LEU A 127 26.18 -11.26 6.45
N SER A 128 26.21 -9.93 6.42
CA SER A 128 27.20 -9.14 7.16
C SER A 128 26.96 -9.21 8.68
N ALA A 129 27.97 -8.84 9.47
CA ALA A 129 27.81 -8.74 10.91
C ALA A 129 26.75 -7.70 11.32
N ALA A 130 26.66 -6.59 10.57
CA ALA A 130 25.66 -5.55 10.79
C ALA A 130 24.24 -6.07 10.53
N ALA A 131 24.05 -6.83 9.43
CA ALA A 131 22.77 -7.47 9.14
C ALA A 131 22.35 -8.45 10.24
N LYS A 132 23.26 -9.29 10.68
CA LYS A 132 23.01 -10.27 11.76
C LYS A 132 22.58 -9.56 13.05
N SER A 133 23.32 -8.53 13.46
CA SER A 133 22.99 -7.74 14.66
C SER A 133 21.59 -7.11 14.57
N LEU A 134 21.21 -6.56 13.39
CA LEU A 134 19.88 -6.01 13.20
C LEU A 134 18.80 -7.10 13.24
N LEU A 135 19.03 -8.24 12.56
CA LEU A 135 18.09 -9.36 12.54
C LEU A 135 17.86 -9.95 13.94
N ASP A 136 18.91 -10.05 14.76
CA ASP A 136 18.80 -10.50 16.16
C ASP A 136 17.90 -9.57 16.99
N LYS A 137 18.00 -8.27 16.76
CA LYS A 137 17.14 -7.27 17.42
C LYS A 137 15.71 -7.25 16.91
N LEU A 138 15.50 -7.59 15.64
CA LEU A 138 14.17 -7.68 15.02
C LEU A 138 13.46 -9.01 15.33
N ALA A 139 14.18 -10.05 15.69
CA ALA A 139 13.63 -11.39 15.92
C ALA A 139 12.48 -11.42 16.95
N PRO A 140 12.52 -10.71 18.10
CA PRO A 140 11.39 -10.66 19.03
C PRO A 140 10.13 -10.07 18.40
N GLU A 141 10.25 -9.00 17.58
CA GLU A 141 9.11 -8.38 16.93
C GLU A 141 8.56 -9.25 15.78
N ILE A 142 9.46 -9.96 15.09
CA ILE A 142 9.10 -10.98 14.10
C ILE A 142 8.29 -12.11 14.78
N ASN A 143 8.76 -12.65 15.89
CA ASN A 143 8.03 -13.67 16.66
C ASN A 143 6.68 -13.15 17.14
N SER A 144 6.65 -11.94 17.69
CA SER A 144 5.43 -11.29 18.15
C SER A 144 4.39 -11.22 17.04
N ALA A 145 4.79 -10.82 15.82
CA ALA A 145 3.91 -10.73 14.65
C ALA A 145 3.44 -12.12 14.18
N LEU A 146 4.34 -13.09 14.12
CA LEU A 146 4.03 -14.45 13.65
C LEU A 146 3.06 -15.19 14.58
N HIS A 147 3.06 -14.88 15.89
CA HIS A 147 2.19 -15.48 16.89
C HIS A 147 1.02 -14.59 17.31
N ALA A 148 0.81 -13.45 16.65
CA ALA A 148 -0.34 -12.58 16.86
C ALA A 148 -1.67 -13.29 16.53
N THR A 149 -2.78 -12.75 17.00
CA THR A 149 -4.11 -13.24 16.68
C THR A 149 -4.94 -12.12 16.04
N PRO A 150 -5.16 -12.17 14.70
CA PRO A 150 -4.61 -13.12 13.73
C PRO A 150 -3.11 -12.93 13.47
N PRO A 151 -2.36 -13.99 13.07
CA PRO A 151 -0.93 -13.90 12.84
C PRO A 151 -0.62 -13.12 11.56
N PHE A 152 0.40 -12.25 11.60
CA PHE A 152 0.90 -11.56 10.41
C PHE A 152 1.92 -12.44 9.67
N PRO A 153 1.64 -12.85 8.42
CA PRO A 153 2.64 -13.52 7.62
C PRO A 153 3.81 -12.58 7.33
N ILE A 154 5.03 -13.15 7.28
CA ILE A 154 6.24 -12.39 6.97
C ILE A 154 6.84 -12.91 5.66
N ALA A 155 7.13 -11.97 4.75
CA ALA A 155 7.86 -12.25 3.53
C ALA A 155 9.23 -11.56 3.57
N ILE A 156 10.27 -12.31 3.20
CA ILE A 156 11.60 -11.79 2.97
C ILE A 156 11.80 -11.71 1.46
N GLU A 157 11.91 -10.49 0.92
CA GLU A 157 12.01 -10.24 -0.52
C GLU A 157 13.40 -9.75 -0.88
N GLY A 158 14.06 -10.45 -1.82
CA GLY A 158 15.38 -10.09 -2.32
C GLY A 158 15.30 -9.40 -3.68
N HIS A 159 16.04 -8.31 -3.84
CA HIS A 159 16.11 -7.51 -5.06
C HIS A 159 17.55 -7.23 -5.47
N THR A 160 17.78 -7.07 -6.76
CA THR A 160 19.05 -6.66 -7.33
C THR A 160 18.89 -5.44 -8.22
N ASP A 161 19.99 -4.85 -8.63
CA ASP A 161 20.01 -3.95 -9.77
C ASP A 161 20.01 -4.77 -11.10
N ASN A 162 19.99 -4.07 -12.23
CA ASN A 162 20.00 -4.69 -13.57
C ASN A 162 21.40 -5.02 -14.10
N VAL A 163 22.45 -4.88 -13.29
CA VAL A 163 23.80 -5.21 -13.71
C VAL A 163 23.96 -6.74 -13.76
N PRO A 164 24.32 -7.33 -14.91
CA PRO A 164 24.55 -8.76 -15.00
C PRO A 164 25.68 -9.22 -14.07
N LEU A 165 25.50 -10.36 -13.45
CA LEU A 165 26.53 -10.94 -12.60
C LEU A 165 27.73 -11.41 -13.41
N ARG A 166 28.90 -11.44 -12.78
CA ARG A 166 30.14 -11.91 -13.39
C ARG A 166 30.00 -13.39 -13.81
N LYS A 167 30.31 -13.69 -15.08
CA LYS A 167 30.32 -15.07 -15.58
C LYS A 167 31.26 -15.95 -14.76
N GLY A 168 30.80 -17.13 -14.37
CA GLY A 168 31.54 -18.08 -13.52
C GLY A 168 31.56 -17.71 -12.03
N GLY A 169 30.74 -16.72 -11.60
CA GLY A 169 30.48 -16.44 -10.18
C GLY A 169 29.64 -17.52 -9.51
N ALA A 170 29.36 -17.33 -8.22
CA ALA A 170 28.58 -18.26 -7.41
C ALA A 170 27.11 -18.39 -7.85
N PHE A 171 26.59 -17.39 -8.53
CA PHE A 171 25.18 -17.33 -8.98
C PHE A 171 25.13 -17.11 -10.50
N PRO A 172 24.26 -17.87 -11.22
CA PRO A 172 24.10 -17.75 -12.67
C PRO A 172 23.45 -16.41 -13.09
N SER A 173 22.48 -15.92 -12.33
CA SER A 173 21.76 -14.68 -12.63
C SER A 173 21.33 -13.93 -11.37
N ASN A 174 20.73 -12.75 -11.57
CA ASN A 174 20.14 -11.92 -10.50
C ASN A 174 18.97 -12.62 -9.79
N TRP A 175 18.31 -13.56 -10.47
CA TRP A 175 17.23 -14.36 -9.87
C TRP A 175 17.77 -15.27 -8.76
N GLU A 176 18.83 -16.04 -9.05
CA GLU A 176 19.43 -16.94 -8.08
C GLU A 176 20.07 -16.16 -6.93
N LEU A 177 20.74 -15.04 -7.22
CA LEU A 177 21.34 -14.20 -6.17
C LEU A 177 20.28 -13.64 -5.22
N SER A 178 19.19 -13.05 -5.75
CA SER A 178 18.13 -12.47 -4.92
C SER A 178 17.41 -13.52 -4.08
N THR A 179 17.11 -14.69 -4.68
CA THR A 179 16.49 -15.82 -3.98
C THR A 179 17.42 -16.37 -2.89
N ALA A 180 18.71 -16.52 -3.18
CA ALA A 180 19.70 -16.99 -2.21
C ALA A 180 19.83 -16.04 -1.02
N ARG A 181 19.79 -14.72 -1.25
CA ARG A 181 19.82 -13.71 -0.19
C ARG A 181 18.59 -13.76 0.70
N ALA A 182 17.40 -13.83 0.10
CA ALA A 182 16.15 -13.98 0.85
C ALA A 182 16.16 -15.28 1.69
N SER A 183 16.56 -16.40 1.09
CA SER A 183 16.66 -17.69 1.77
C SER A 183 17.72 -17.71 2.87
N ALA A 184 18.87 -17.04 2.68
CA ALA A 184 19.91 -16.92 3.70
C ALA A 184 19.42 -16.12 4.90
N THR A 185 18.64 -15.07 4.68
CA THR A 185 18.01 -14.26 5.74
C THR A 185 17.01 -15.08 6.54
N VAL A 186 16.10 -15.81 5.86
CA VAL A 186 15.13 -16.70 6.51
C VAL A 186 15.84 -17.77 7.33
N ARG A 187 16.84 -18.43 6.76
CA ARG A 187 17.63 -19.45 7.47
C ARG A 187 18.31 -18.91 8.71
N TYR A 188 18.91 -17.72 8.60
CA TYR A 188 19.53 -17.08 9.76
C TYR A 188 18.53 -16.82 10.88
N LEU A 189 17.35 -16.27 10.56
CA LEU A 189 16.29 -16.00 11.53
C LEU A 189 15.83 -17.29 12.24
N LEU A 190 15.66 -18.38 11.50
CA LEU A 190 15.20 -19.66 12.07
C LEU A 190 16.29 -20.38 12.89
N GLU A 191 17.53 -20.40 12.40
CA GLU A 191 18.61 -21.22 12.99
C GLU A 191 19.40 -20.47 14.07
N GLN A 192 19.56 -19.16 13.97
CA GLN A 192 20.41 -18.35 14.84
C GLN A 192 19.67 -17.19 15.50
N GLY A 193 18.72 -16.57 14.80
CA GLY A 193 17.93 -15.44 15.30
C GLY A 193 16.84 -15.81 16.30
N GLY A 194 16.58 -17.10 16.52
CA GLY A 194 15.57 -17.56 17.48
C GLY A 194 14.12 -17.31 17.05
N VAL A 195 13.87 -17.19 15.74
CA VAL A 195 12.52 -17.05 15.20
C VAL A 195 11.86 -18.43 15.10
N ASP A 196 10.68 -18.56 15.72
CA ASP A 196 9.80 -19.73 15.63
C ASP A 196 8.63 -19.39 14.69
N ALA A 197 8.72 -19.83 13.45
CA ALA A 197 7.73 -19.49 12.43
C ALA A 197 6.71 -20.63 12.25
N PRO A 198 5.40 -20.39 12.48
CA PRO A 198 4.37 -21.34 12.15
C PRO A 198 4.38 -21.68 10.65
N PRO A 199 3.98 -22.91 10.26
CA PRO A 199 3.95 -23.33 8.86
C PRO A 199 3.21 -22.33 7.95
N GLY A 200 3.85 -21.94 6.85
CA GLY A 200 3.28 -21.02 5.86
C GLY A 200 3.24 -19.54 6.27
N LYS A 201 3.84 -19.17 7.41
CA LYS A 201 3.84 -17.79 7.88
C LYS A 201 5.14 -17.03 7.63
N LEU A 202 6.20 -17.70 7.23
CA LEU A 202 7.46 -17.09 6.81
C LEU A 202 7.84 -17.57 5.42
N SER A 203 8.16 -16.64 4.52
CA SER A 203 8.49 -16.95 3.13
C SER A 203 9.73 -16.20 2.66
N ALA A 204 10.44 -16.79 1.66
CA ALA A 204 11.58 -16.18 0.99
C ALA A 204 11.28 -16.06 -0.51
N ILE A 205 11.41 -14.86 -1.06
CA ILE A 205 11.07 -14.54 -2.44
C ILE A 205 12.24 -13.78 -3.09
N GLY A 206 12.66 -14.20 -4.28
CA GLY A 206 13.65 -13.45 -5.06
C GLY A 206 12.98 -12.83 -6.28
N TYR A 207 13.15 -11.55 -6.48
CA TYR A 207 12.59 -10.81 -7.62
C TYR A 207 13.64 -10.47 -8.70
N GLY A 208 14.92 -10.75 -8.46
CA GLY A 208 15.97 -10.29 -9.35
C GLY A 208 15.95 -8.78 -9.53
N ASP A 209 16.06 -8.31 -10.75
CA ASP A 209 16.00 -6.90 -11.15
C ASP A 209 14.63 -6.45 -11.70
N THR A 210 13.58 -7.28 -11.54
CA THR A 210 12.27 -7.04 -12.18
C THR A 210 11.40 -6.03 -11.45
N TRP A 211 11.70 -5.73 -10.18
CA TRP A 211 10.93 -4.78 -9.35
C TRP A 211 11.85 -3.66 -8.83
N PRO A 212 12.30 -2.77 -9.72
CA PRO A 212 13.16 -1.67 -9.32
C PRO A 212 12.40 -0.64 -8.48
N LYS A 213 13.02 -0.17 -7.40
CA LYS A 213 12.52 0.91 -6.54
C LYS A 213 12.88 2.29 -7.12
N ASP A 214 14.00 2.34 -7.83
CA ASP A 214 14.55 3.55 -8.42
C ASP A 214 15.14 3.24 -9.81
N THR A 215 15.55 4.28 -10.53
CA THR A 215 16.16 4.11 -11.87
C THR A 215 17.46 3.33 -11.81
N ASN A 216 17.64 2.37 -12.72
CA ASN A 216 18.91 1.66 -12.88
C ASN A 216 19.96 2.46 -13.65
N SER A 217 19.63 3.65 -14.15
CA SER A 217 20.53 4.49 -14.95
C SER A 217 21.62 5.15 -14.12
N THR A 218 21.37 5.39 -12.83
CA THR A 218 22.33 6.04 -11.92
C THR A 218 22.92 5.04 -10.92
N PRO A 219 24.16 5.27 -10.43
CA PRO A 219 24.76 4.42 -9.39
C PRO A 219 23.92 4.40 -8.10
N GLU A 220 23.34 5.54 -7.71
CA GLU A 220 22.52 5.72 -6.51
C GLU A 220 21.22 4.92 -6.64
N GLY A 221 20.56 5.00 -7.80
CA GLY A 221 19.35 4.24 -8.07
C GLY A 221 19.63 2.73 -8.07
N ARG A 222 20.74 2.28 -8.67
CA ARG A 222 21.14 0.86 -8.57
C ARG A 222 21.41 0.43 -7.14
N ALA A 223 22.07 1.30 -6.33
CA ALA A 223 22.27 1.00 -4.91
C ALA A 223 20.95 0.87 -4.13
N SER A 224 19.95 1.68 -4.46
CA SER A 224 18.59 1.58 -3.91
C SER A 224 17.86 0.30 -4.34
N ASN A 225 18.12 -0.18 -5.56
CA ASN A 225 17.54 -1.41 -6.09
C ASN A 225 18.14 -2.67 -5.46
N ARG A 226 19.44 -2.66 -5.13
CA ARG A 226 20.08 -3.75 -4.38
C ARG A 226 19.65 -3.68 -2.92
N ARG A 227 18.58 -4.41 -2.57
CA ARG A 227 17.99 -4.41 -1.23
C ARG A 227 17.41 -5.75 -0.84
N ILE A 228 17.17 -5.92 0.45
CA ILE A 228 16.31 -6.95 1.02
C ILE A 228 15.17 -6.26 1.75
N GLU A 229 13.97 -6.74 1.54
CA GLU A 229 12.79 -6.24 2.24
C GLU A 229 12.26 -7.30 3.20
N ILE A 230 11.93 -6.90 4.43
CA ILE A 230 11.21 -7.72 5.41
C ILE A 230 9.82 -7.12 5.53
N LEU A 231 8.80 -7.86 5.09
CA LEU A 231 7.42 -7.42 5.05
C LEU A 231 6.60 -8.13 6.12
N PHE A 232 5.96 -7.35 6.97
CA PHE A 232 4.88 -7.79 7.84
C PHE A 232 3.58 -7.58 7.09
N LEU A 233 3.04 -8.66 6.51
CA LEU A 233 1.92 -8.58 5.59
C LEU A 233 0.60 -8.36 6.34
N THR A 234 -0.21 -7.40 5.86
CA THR A 234 -1.61 -7.31 6.28
C THR A 234 -2.37 -8.52 5.76
N ILE A 235 -3.20 -9.09 6.61
CA ILE A 235 -4.13 -10.13 6.19
C ILE A 235 -5.26 -9.42 5.46
N GLY A 236 -5.34 -9.64 4.14
CA GLY A 236 -6.44 -9.18 3.31
C GLY A 236 -7.69 -10.04 3.49
#